data_000324cf7c6855d306ac277b3cb00dad
#
_entry.id   000324cf7c6855d306ac277b3cb00dad
#
_cell.length_a   1.000
_cell.length_b   1.000
_cell.length_c   1.000
_cell.angle_alpha   90.00
_cell.angle_beta   90.00
_cell.angle_gamma   90.00
#
_symmetry.space_group_name_H-M   'P 1'
#
loop_
_entity.id
_entity.type
_entity.pdbx_description
1 polymer ?
#
loop_
_entity_poly.entity_id
_entity_poly.type
_entity_poly.pdbx_seq_one_letter_code
_entity_poly.pdbx_strand_id
1 'polypeptide(L)'
;MKKHGFAMTLALLVLLSMTAMAATGRYDQQIQQAVSQKIHEAKQLQSVTSSVEDGIVTLTGTVGLYQDKLDAAKKVKKLANVAGVRNDIAVAGEAVPDSQLQQKLAKKLAYDRVGYYDNAFNYLALGVKDGVVTLNGDTLTDVAKDSALAIVARTPGVKDVVNDVKVLPVSGFDDSIRVQTARAIYRDSVLGKYATDPAHPIRIVVDNGHVTLYGTVENTMDKTIAGLRANAVPGAFSVENKLVVD
;
A
#
# COMPACT_ATOMS: atom_id res chain seq x y z
N MET A 1 -42.73 5.43 -57.35
CA MET A 1 -41.33 4.90 -57.22
C MET A 1 -40.63 5.67 -56.12
N LYS A 2 -40.50 5.15 -54.91
CA LYS A 2 -39.61 5.59 -53.79
C LYS A 2 -40.05 4.90 -52.50
N LYS A 3 -39.92 3.58 -52.36
CA LYS A 3 -40.14 2.87 -51.08
C LYS A 3 -39.13 1.72 -50.82
N HIS A 4 -38.08 1.54 -51.63
CA HIS A 4 -37.11 0.46 -51.43
C HIS A 4 -35.76 0.88 -50.83
N GLY A 5 -35.48 2.16 -50.60
CA GLY A 5 -34.22 2.63 -50.08
C GLY A 5 -34.08 2.59 -48.52
N PHE A 6 -35.20 2.56 -47.80
CA PHE A 6 -35.17 2.68 -46.33
C PHE A 6 -35.00 1.32 -45.59
N ALA A 7 -35.44 0.24 -46.22
CA ALA A 7 -35.33 -1.09 -45.63
C ALA A 7 -33.93 -1.65 -45.71
N MET A 8 -33.14 -1.26 -46.72
CA MET A 8 -31.80 -1.77 -46.94
C MET A 8 -30.72 -1.17 -45.99
N THR A 9 -30.94 0.11 -45.62
CA THR A 9 -30.04 0.80 -44.62
C THR A 9 -30.25 0.29 -43.20
N LEU A 10 -31.47 -0.11 -42.83
CA LEU A 10 -31.76 -0.62 -41.50
C LEU A 10 -31.18 -2.05 -41.31
N ALA A 11 -31.22 -2.88 -42.37
CA ALA A 11 -30.65 -4.23 -42.34
C ALA A 11 -29.12 -4.22 -42.25
N LEU A 12 -28.45 -3.23 -42.85
CA LEU A 12 -26.98 -3.09 -42.78
C LEU A 12 -26.51 -2.62 -41.38
N LEU A 13 -27.26 -1.76 -40.70
CA LEU A 13 -26.97 -1.33 -39.34
C LEU A 13 -27.15 -2.45 -38.30
N VAL A 14 -28.14 -3.33 -38.49
CA VAL A 14 -28.35 -4.49 -37.59
C VAL A 14 -27.29 -5.54 -37.80
N LEU A 15 -26.79 -5.74 -39.01
CA LEU A 15 -25.68 -6.68 -39.30
C LEU A 15 -24.34 -6.18 -38.70
N LEU A 16 -24.09 -4.87 -38.68
CA LEU A 16 -22.87 -4.28 -38.08
C LEU A 16 -22.88 -4.43 -36.56
N SER A 17 -24.06 -4.29 -35.92
CA SER A 17 -24.17 -4.48 -34.46
C SER A 17 -24.01 -5.95 -34.01
N MET A 18 -24.47 -6.90 -34.82
CA MET A 18 -24.29 -8.32 -34.54
C MET A 18 -22.82 -8.79 -34.70
N THR A 19 -22.07 -8.21 -35.62
CA THR A 19 -20.63 -8.53 -35.76
C THR A 19 -19.78 -7.97 -34.64
N ALA A 20 -20.12 -6.82 -34.08
CA ALA A 20 -19.43 -6.25 -32.91
C ALA A 20 -19.64 -7.10 -31.64
N MET A 21 -20.87 -7.54 -31.37
CA MET A 21 -21.16 -8.45 -30.25
C MET A 21 -20.48 -9.84 -30.41
N ALA A 22 -20.39 -10.36 -31.62
CA ALA A 22 -19.70 -11.62 -31.87
C ALA A 22 -18.16 -11.51 -31.73
N ALA A 23 -17.59 -10.33 -31.95
CA ALA A 23 -16.16 -10.10 -31.79
C ALA A 23 -15.77 -10.00 -30.31
N THR A 24 -16.56 -9.27 -29.49
CA THR A 24 -16.33 -9.15 -28.03
C THR A 24 -16.43 -10.52 -27.35
N GLY A 25 -17.47 -11.29 -27.63
CA GLY A 25 -17.63 -12.63 -27.06
C GLY A 25 -16.51 -13.63 -27.43
N ARG A 26 -15.86 -13.45 -28.59
CA ARG A 26 -14.70 -14.28 -28.98
C ARG A 26 -13.46 -13.94 -28.16
N TYR A 27 -13.21 -12.67 -27.90
CA TYR A 27 -12.08 -12.25 -27.05
C TYR A 27 -12.31 -12.66 -25.60
N ASP A 28 -13.52 -12.54 -25.07
CA ASP A 28 -13.85 -12.94 -23.71
C ASP A 28 -13.59 -14.43 -23.47
N GLN A 29 -13.93 -15.30 -24.43
CA GLN A 29 -13.60 -16.71 -24.34
C GLN A 29 -12.10 -17.00 -24.33
N GLN A 30 -11.31 -16.30 -25.16
CA GLN A 30 -9.86 -16.41 -25.15
C GLN A 30 -9.26 -15.94 -23.83
N ILE A 31 -9.71 -14.78 -23.32
CA ILE A 31 -9.30 -14.23 -22.01
C ILE A 31 -9.66 -15.24 -20.91
N GLN A 32 -10.88 -15.77 -20.90
CA GLN A 32 -11.35 -16.75 -19.92
C GLN A 32 -10.46 -17.99 -19.85
N GLN A 33 -10.06 -18.54 -21.00
CA GLN A 33 -9.15 -19.70 -21.08
C GLN A 33 -7.76 -19.34 -20.54
N ALA A 34 -7.19 -18.19 -20.95
CA ALA A 34 -5.88 -17.75 -20.50
C ALA A 34 -5.86 -17.47 -18.98
N VAL A 35 -6.92 -16.85 -18.44
CA VAL A 35 -7.07 -16.60 -17.01
C VAL A 35 -7.17 -17.90 -16.22
N SER A 36 -8.03 -18.84 -16.67
CA SER A 36 -8.21 -20.13 -16.02
C SER A 36 -6.89 -20.90 -15.95
N GLN A 37 -6.15 -20.97 -17.05
CA GLN A 37 -4.83 -21.60 -17.08
C GLN A 37 -3.89 -20.91 -16.07
N LYS A 38 -3.83 -19.56 -16.09
CA LYS A 38 -2.92 -18.79 -15.24
C LYS A 38 -3.20 -18.92 -13.76
N ILE A 39 -4.47 -19.03 -13.37
CA ILE A 39 -4.91 -19.27 -12.00
C ILE A 39 -4.54 -20.70 -11.56
N HIS A 40 -4.82 -21.71 -12.39
CA HIS A 40 -4.56 -23.13 -12.05
C HIS A 40 -3.06 -23.47 -11.94
N GLU A 41 -2.16 -22.71 -12.58
CA GLU A 41 -0.72 -22.87 -12.41
C GLU A 41 -0.22 -22.58 -10.97
N ALA A 42 -1.01 -21.85 -10.18
CA ALA A 42 -0.62 -21.41 -8.84
C ALA A 42 -1.42 -22.16 -7.76
N LYS A 43 -0.73 -22.97 -6.95
CA LYS A 43 -1.36 -23.78 -5.88
C LYS A 43 -2.23 -22.95 -4.92
N GLN A 44 -1.79 -21.75 -4.56
CA GLN A 44 -2.51 -20.85 -3.65
C GLN A 44 -3.77 -20.23 -4.26
N LEU A 45 -4.01 -20.39 -5.56
CA LEU A 45 -5.17 -19.83 -6.27
C LEU A 45 -6.20 -20.90 -6.73
N GLN A 46 -6.06 -22.14 -6.28
CA GLN A 46 -6.95 -23.25 -6.71
C GLN A 46 -8.43 -23.05 -6.35
N SER A 47 -8.71 -22.27 -5.29
CA SER A 47 -10.08 -21.93 -4.88
C SER A 47 -10.58 -20.62 -5.52
N VAL A 48 -9.83 -20.06 -6.46
CA VAL A 48 -10.20 -18.83 -7.19
C VAL A 48 -10.86 -19.22 -8.50
N THR A 49 -11.96 -18.57 -8.82
CA THR A 49 -12.68 -18.68 -10.10
C THR A 49 -12.71 -17.33 -10.80
N SER A 50 -12.99 -17.34 -12.10
CA SER A 50 -13.04 -16.12 -12.89
C SER A 50 -14.24 -16.10 -13.83
N SER A 51 -14.75 -14.93 -14.13
CA SER A 51 -15.67 -14.65 -15.24
C SER A 51 -15.14 -13.46 -16.03
N VAL A 52 -15.46 -13.44 -17.33
CA VAL A 52 -15.02 -12.36 -18.23
C VAL A 52 -16.23 -11.81 -18.95
N GLU A 53 -16.35 -10.47 -18.97
CA GLU A 53 -17.40 -9.74 -19.68
C GLU A 53 -16.76 -8.42 -20.22
N ASP A 54 -16.86 -8.24 -21.52
CA ASP A 54 -16.30 -7.08 -22.25
C ASP A 54 -14.80 -6.81 -21.93
N GLY A 55 -14.00 -7.88 -21.79
CA GLY A 55 -12.59 -7.80 -21.43
C GLY A 55 -12.31 -7.50 -19.97
N ILE A 56 -13.34 -7.32 -19.12
CA ILE A 56 -13.21 -7.17 -17.68
C ILE A 56 -13.25 -8.53 -17.02
N VAL A 57 -12.19 -8.86 -16.29
CA VAL A 57 -12.09 -10.13 -15.54
C VAL A 57 -12.52 -9.90 -14.10
N THR A 58 -13.55 -10.62 -13.66
CA THR A 58 -13.94 -10.68 -12.24
C THR A 58 -13.36 -11.95 -11.62
N LEU A 59 -12.55 -11.78 -10.57
CA LEU A 59 -11.98 -12.88 -9.78
C LEU A 59 -12.79 -13.04 -8.50
N THR A 60 -13.23 -14.28 -8.20
CA THR A 60 -13.98 -14.62 -6.99
C THR A 60 -13.39 -15.86 -6.32
N GLY A 61 -13.83 -16.19 -5.11
CA GLY A 61 -13.33 -17.33 -4.36
C GLY A 61 -12.52 -16.91 -3.14
N THR A 62 -11.63 -17.79 -2.67
CA THR A 62 -10.88 -17.56 -1.42
C THR A 62 -9.40 -17.88 -1.58
N VAL A 63 -8.58 -17.14 -0.80
CA VAL A 63 -7.12 -17.36 -0.66
C VAL A 63 -6.72 -17.32 0.81
N GLY A 64 -5.53 -17.83 1.13
CA GLY A 64 -5.01 -17.85 2.49
C GLY A 64 -4.36 -16.54 2.95
N LEU A 65 -3.77 -15.78 2.02
CA LEU A 65 -3.06 -14.54 2.31
C LEU A 65 -3.58 -13.39 1.44
N TYR A 66 -3.54 -12.18 1.97
CA TYR A 66 -3.86 -10.99 1.19
C TYR A 66 -2.90 -10.79 0.01
N GLN A 67 -1.63 -11.19 0.16
CA GLN A 67 -0.66 -11.21 -0.94
C GLN A 67 -1.14 -12.05 -2.14
N ASP A 68 -1.75 -13.21 -1.89
CA ASP A 68 -2.24 -14.09 -2.95
C ASP A 68 -3.38 -13.45 -3.73
N LYS A 69 -4.27 -12.70 -3.04
CA LYS A 69 -5.32 -11.88 -3.67
C LYS A 69 -4.72 -10.83 -4.61
N LEU A 70 -3.67 -10.12 -4.17
CA LEU A 70 -2.98 -9.13 -4.99
C LEU A 70 -2.26 -9.77 -6.19
N ASP A 71 -1.59 -10.89 -5.97
CA ASP A 71 -0.84 -11.61 -7.00
C ASP A 71 -1.77 -12.17 -8.07
N ALA A 72 -2.95 -12.65 -7.71
CA ALA A 72 -3.97 -13.09 -8.65
C ALA A 72 -4.35 -11.96 -9.63
N ALA A 73 -4.73 -10.81 -9.12
CA ALA A 73 -5.07 -9.64 -9.93
C ALA A 73 -3.90 -9.18 -10.81
N LYS A 74 -2.68 -9.12 -10.25
CA LYS A 74 -1.47 -8.73 -10.98
C LYS A 74 -1.12 -9.67 -12.12
N LYS A 75 -1.30 -10.98 -11.93
CA LYS A 75 -1.08 -11.99 -12.98
C LYS A 75 -2.09 -11.85 -14.12
N VAL A 76 -3.37 -11.68 -13.76
CA VAL A 76 -4.46 -11.56 -14.75
C VAL A 76 -4.36 -10.25 -15.52
N LYS A 77 -4.05 -9.12 -14.87
CA LYS A 77 -3.90 -7.81 -15.53
C LYS A 77 -2.82 -7.80 -16.62
N LYS A 78 -1.86 -8.73 -16.59
CA LYS A 78 -0.77 -8.83 -17.58
C LYS A 78 -1.16 -9.65 -18.82
N LEU A 79 -2.31 -10.29 -18.83
CA LEU A 79 -2.78 -11.08 -19.98
C LEU A 79 -3.24 -10.18 -21.12
N ALA A 80 -3.06 -10.66 -22.34
CA ALA A 80 -3.47 -9.93 -23.54
C ALA A 80 -4.99 -9.71 -23.55
N ASN A 81 -5.41 -8.55 -24.04
CA ASN A 81 -6.81 -8.13 -24.21
C ASN A 81 -7.61 -7.96 -22.90
N VAL A 82 -6.99 -8.07 -21.73
CA VAL A 82 -7.64 -7.73 -20.44
C VAL A 82 -7.75 -6.21 -20.31
N ALA A 83 -8.97 -5.72 -20.35
CA ALA A 83 -9.27 -4.28 -20.17
C ALA A 83 -9.25 -3.86 -18.70
N GLY A 84 -9.70 -4.74 -17.80
CA GLY A 84 -9.74 -4.47 -16.37
C GLY A 84 -9.83 -5.74 -15.52
N VAL A 85 -9.54 -5.62 -14.21
CA VAL A 85 -9.68 -6.73 -13.27
C VAL A 85 -10.47 -6.24 -12.06
N ARG A 86 -11.60 -6.90 -11.78
CA ARG A 86 -12.34 -6.79 -10.53
C ARG A 86 -11.90 -7.94 -9.62
N ASN A 87 -11.37 -7.60 -8.45
CA ASN A 87 -10.80 -8.59 -7.53
C ASN A 87 -11.67 -8.76 -6.29
N ASP A 88 -12.68 -9.61 -6.38
CA ASP A 88 -13.64 -9.92 -5.32
C ASP A 88 -13.23 -11.19 -4.54
N ILE A 89 -11.93 -11.56 -4.60
CA ILE A 89 -11.38 -12.67 -3.82
C ILE A 89 -11.43 -12.31 -2.32
N ALA A 90 -11.98 -13.21 -1.52
CA ALA A 90 -11.96 -13.10 -0.07
C ALA A 90 -10.68 -13.75 0.51
N VAL A 91 -10.15 -13.17 1.59
CA VAL A 91 -9.05 -13.79 2.34
C VAL A 91 -9.64 -14.57 3.50
N ALA A 92 -9.54 -15.91 3.41
CA ALA A 92 -10.06 -16.87 4.38
C ALA A 92 -8.91 -17.61 5.10
N GLY A 93 -7.87 -16.87 5.49
CA GLY A 93 -6.74 -17.40 6.26
C GLY A 93 -7.06 -17.57 7.74
N GLU A 94 -6.02 -17.85 8.54
CA GLU A 94 -6.10 -17.98 9.98
C GLU A 94 -6.73 -16.74 10.63
N ALA A 95 -7.69 -16.96 11.52
CA ALA A 95 -8.29 -15.90 12.33
C ALA A 95 -7.29 -15.50 13.43
N VAL A 96 -6.73 -14.31 13.33
CA VAL A 96 -5.82 -13.74 14.33
C VAL A 96 -6.52 -12.57 15.02
N PRO A 97 -6.57 -12.51 16.37
CA PRO A 97 -7.11 -11.34 17.07
C PRO A 97 -6.42 -10.05 16.66
N ASP A 98 -7.17 -8.97 16.48
CA ASP A 98 -6.65 -7.69 15.97
C ASP A 98 -5.48 -7.16 16.81
N SER A 99 -5.53 -7.27 18.14
CA SER A 99 -4.45 -6.84 19.02
C SER A 99 -3.14 -7.63 18.80
N GLN A 100 -3.23 -8.94 18.57
CA GLN A 100 -2.07 -9.78 18.27
C GLN A 100 -1.53 -9.48 16.87
N LEU A 101 -2.43 -9.29 15.89
CA LEU A 101 -2.04 -8.92 14.53
C LEU A 101 -1.34 -7.57 14.51
N GLN A 102 -1.86 -6.58 15.24
CA GLN A 102 -1.26 -5.26 15.37
C GLN A 102 0.13 -5.32 15.96
N GLN A 103 0.33 -6.04 17.07
CA GLN A 103 1.64 -6.23 17.71
C GLN A 103 2.63 -6.93 16.78
N LYS A 104 2.20 -7.99 16.09
CA LYS A 104 3.02 -8.72 15.13
C LYS A 104 3.47 -7.85 13.95
N LEU A 105 2.57 -7.04 13.41
CA LEU A 105 2.85 -6.12 12.31
C LEU A 105 3.76 -4.98 12.77
N ALA A 106 3.49 -4.36 13.92
CA ALA A 106 4.32 -3.31 14.49
C ALA A 106 5.78 -3.79 14.66
N LYS A 107 5.97 -4.99 15.23
CA LYS A 107 7.30 -5.59 15.35
C LYS A 107 7.98 -5.82 14.00
N LYS A 108 7.26 -6.37 13.01
CA LYS A 108 7.83 -6.60 11.68
C LYS A 108 8.24 -5.31 10.98
N LEU A 109 7.41 -4.26 11.07
CA LEU A 109 7.68 -2.96 10.47
C LEU A 109 8.87 -2.26 11.16
N ALA A 110 8.99 -2.37 12.49
CA ALA A 110 10.12 -1.80 13.24
C ALA A 110 11.47 -2.39 12.81
N TYR A 111 11.49 -3.66 12.40
CA TYR A 111 12.71 -4.37 11.98
C TYR A 111 12.81 -4.55 10.46
N ASP A 112 12.04 -3.80 9.67
CA ASP A 112 12.16 -3.82 8.20
C ASP A 112 13.51 -3.25 7.76
N ARG A 113 14.33 -4.10 7.15
CA ARG A 113 15.69 -3.74 6.72
C ARG A 113 15.71 -3.00 5.38
N VAL A 114 14.67 -3.08 4.60
CA VAL A 114 14.59 -2.39 3.28
C VAL A 114 14.49 -0.89 3.50
N GLY A 115 13.72 -0.47 4.51
CA GLY A 115 13.65 0.92 4.95
C GLY A 115 14.67 1.30 6.05
N TYR A 116 15.64 0.46 6.38
CA TYR A 116 16.49 0.60 7.56
C TYR A 116 17.28 1.91 7.59
N TYR A 117 17.86 2.33 6.48
CA TYR A 117 18.65 3.57 6.41
C TYR A 117 17.80 4.82 6.61
N ASP A 118 16.52 4.76 6.24
CA ASP A 118 15.57 5.87 6.33
C ASP A 118 14.59 5.70 7.49
N ASN A 119 14.82 4.72 8.37
CA ASN A 119 13.86 4.37 9.41
C ASN A 119 13.52 5.55 10.34
N ALA A 120 14.50 6.40 10.69
CA ALA A 120 14.28 7.60 11.47
C ALA A 120 13.50 8.69 10.72
N PHE A 121 13.47 8.65 9.40
CA PHE A 121 12.84 9.64 8.54
C PHE A 121 11.52 9.17 7.93
N ASN A 122 11.12 7.94 8.20
CA ASN A 122 9.83 7.39 7.84
C ASN A 122 8.94 7.30 9.09
N TYR A 123 7.69 7.67 8.95
CA TYR A 123 6.68 7.46 9.98
C TYR A 123 5.52 6.64 9.42
N LEU A 124 5.21 5.52 10.04
CA LEU A 124 4.08 4.67 9.70
C LEU A 124 3.23 4.42 10.95
N ALA A 125 1.98 4.83 10.88
CA ALA A 125 0.97 4.50 11.87
C ALA A 125 0.14 3.30 11.39
N LEU A 126 -0.13 2.38 12.29
CA LEU A 126 -0.78 1.10 12.04
C LEU A 126 -2.05 0.97 12.88
N GLY A 127 -3.17 0.75 12.23
CA GLY A 127 -4.44 0.35 12.85
C GLY A 127 -4.89 -1.00 12.33
N VAL A 128 -5.55 -1.80 13.19
CA VAL A 128 -6.15 -3.08 12.79
C VAL A 128 -7.57 -3.16 13.35
N LYS A 129 -8.53 -3.47 12.48
CA LYS A 129 -9.93 -3.70 12.86
C LYS A 129 -10.53 -4.80 11.99
N ASP A 130 -11.04 -5.86 12.61
CA ASP A 130 -11.66 -7.02 11.94
C ASP A 130 -10.76 -7.69 10.90
N GLY A 131 -9.43 -7.63 11.13
CA GLY A 131 -8.40 -8.10 10.19
C GLY A 131 -8.09 -7.15 9.04
N VAL A 132 -8.78 -6.00 8.94
CA VAL A 132 -8.45 -4.93 8.00
C VAL A 132 -7.36 -4.06 8.60
N VAL A 133 -6.25 -3.93 7.86
CA VAL A 133 -5.09 -3.14 8.29
C VAL A 133 -5.12 -1.78 7.62
N THR A 134 -5.11 -0.73 8.41
CA THR A 134 -4.91 0.64 7.92
C THR A 134 -3.47 1.06 8.17
N LEU A 135 -2.74 1.38 7.10
CA LEU A 135 -1.43 2.01 7.15
C LEU A 135 -1.55 3.46 6.70
N ASN A 136 -1.08 4.38 7.53
CA ASN A 136 -0.97 5.78 7.17
C ASN A 136 0.39 6.35 7.59
N GLY A 137 0.72 7.54 7.12
CA GLY A 137 1.97 8.23 7.46
C GLY A 137 2.78 8.60 6.23
N ASP A 138 4.08 8.87 6.46
CA ASP A 138 4.95 9.44 5.45
C ASP A 138 6.23 8.62 5.30
N THR A 139 6.64 8.39 4.06
CA THR A 139 7.90 7.72 3.70
C THR A 139 8.70 8.57 2.73
N LEU A 140 10.03 8.43 2.76
CA LEU A 140 10.91 9.15 1.83
C LEU A 140 10.92 8.53 0.43
N THR A 141 10.62 7.24 0.33
CA THR A 141 10.75 6.50 -0.94
C THR A 141 9.58 5.55 -1.17
N ASP A 142 9.28 5.29 -2.44
CA ASP A 142 8.34 4.24 -2.83
C ASP A 142 8.80 2.87 -2.32
N VAL A 143 10.12 2.63 -2.27
CA VAL A 143 10.68 1.37 -1.77
C VAL A 143 10.31 1.13 -0.31
N ALA A 144 10.37 2.16 0.54
CA ALA A 144 9.98 2.07 1.95
C ALA A 144 8.47 1.79 2.09
N LYS A 145 7.64 2.50 1.32
CA LYS A 145 6.19 2.27 1.24
C LYS A 145 5.86 0.86 0.79
N ASP A 146 6.44 0.42 -0.33
CA ASP A 146 6.17 -0.89 -0.92
C ASP A 146 6.64 -2.03 -0.02
N SER A 147 7.78 -1.86 0.68
CA SER A 147 8.26 -2.82 1.67
C SER A 147 7.27 -2.98 2.83
N ALA A 148 6.78 -1.87 3.39
CA ALA A 148 5.79 -1.91 4.45
C ALA A 148 4.49 -2.61 4.02
N LEU A 149 3.97 -2.28 2.84
CA LEU A 149 2.78 -2.91 2.27
C LEU A 149 2.99 -4.41 2.02
N ALA A 150 4.17 -4.82 1.53
CA ALA A 150 4.51 -6.22 1.32
C ALA A 150 4.59 -7.02 2.63
N ILE A 151 5.11 -6.41 3.71
CA ILE A 151 5.14 -7.01 5.05
C ILE A 151 3.71 -7.26 5.53
N VAL A 152 2.84 -6.26 5.40
CA VAL A 152 1.42 -6.38 5.80
C VAL A 152 0.73 -7.45 4.96
N ALA A 153 0.84 -7.39 3.63
CA ALA A 153 0.15 -8.31 2.73
C ALA A 153 0.52 -9.79 2.92
N ARG A 154 1.77 -10.06 3.33
CA ARG A 154 2.29 -11.41 3.59
C ARG A 154 2.07 -11.90 5.02
N THR A 155 1.45 -11.10 5.87
CA THR A 155 1.22 -11.50 7.26
C THR A 155 -0.12 -12.23 7.40
N PRO A 156 -0.13 -13.50 7.88
CA PRO A 156 -1.38 -14.22 8.15
C PRO A 156 -2.26 -13.46 9.13
N GLY A 157 -3.56 -13.47 8.88
CA GLY A 157 -4.57 -12.72 9.63
C GLY A 157 -4.99 -11.41 8.96
N VAL A 158 -4.21 -10.89 8.02
CA VAL A 158 -4.59 -9.70 7.22
C VAL A 158 -5.61 -10.10 6.17
N LYS A 159 -6.80 -9.51 6.22
CA LYS A 159 -7.89 -9.75 5.27
C LYS A 159 -7.96 -8.69 4.18
N ASP A 160 -7.65 -7.44 4.53
CA ASP A 160 -7.61 -6.31 3.59
C ASP A 160 -6.67 -5.22 4.09
N VAL A 161 -6.27 -4.29 3.19
CA VAL A 161 -5.33 -3.21 3.51
C VAL A 161 -5.84 -1.88 2.95
N VAL A 162 -6.02 -0.92 3.85
CA VAL A 162 -6.24 0.48 3.51
C VAL A 162 -4.88 1.18 3.53
N ASN A 163 -4.46 1.71 2.39
CA ASN A 163 -3.15 2.33 2.21
C ASN A 163 -3.28 3.85 2.05
N ASP A 164 -3.02 4.57 3.12
CA ASP A 164 -2.97 6.04 3.18
C ASP A 164 -1.54 6.56 3.37
N VAL A 165 -0.53 5.74 3.04
CA VAL A 165 0.89 6.12 3.13
C VAL A 165 1.25 7.06 1.98
N LYS A 166 1.79 8.23 2.31
CA LYS A 166 2.32 9.20 1.36
C LYS A 166 3.81 8.98 1.15
N VAL A 167 4.27 9.23 -0.06
CA VAL A 167 5.70 9.35 -0.36
C VAL A 167 6.01 10.83 -0.47
N LEU A 168 6.92 11.31 0.36
CA LEU A 168 7.32 12.72 0.37
C LEU A 168 8.10 13.06 -0.90
N PRO A 169 7.93 14.28 -1.44
CA PRO A 169 8.70 14.70 -2.61
C PRO A 169 10.19 14.79 -2.30
N VAL A 170 11.01 14.49 -3.29
CA VAL A 170 12.47 14.65 -3.19
C VAL A 170 12.80 16.14 -3.06
N SER A 171 13.47 16.52 -1.96
CA SER A 171 13.81 17.90 -1.65
C SER A 171 15.15 17.96 -0.92
N GLY A 172 16.18 18.50 -1.58
CA GLY A 172 17.49 18.69 -0.94
C GLY A 172 17.47 19.66 0.24
N PHE A 173 16.51 20.59 0.24
CA PHE A 173 16.28 21.50 1.37
C PHE A 173 15.75 20.71 2.59
N ASP A 174 14.70 19.90 2.41
CA ASP A 174 14.15 19.07 3.47
C ASP A 174 15.15 18.02 3.97
N ASP A 175 15.94 17.42 3.06
CA ASP A 175 17.00 16.47 3.43
C ASP A 175 18.04 17.11 4.34
N SER A 176 18.42 18.36 4.06
CA SER A 176 19.33 19.11 4.92
C SER A 176 18.75 19.29 6.33
N ILE A 177 17.46 19.66 6.43
CA ILE A 177 16.76 19.83 7.72
C ILE A 177 16.63 18.47 8.43
N ARG A 178 16.27 17.38 7.75
CA ARG A 178 16.20 16.01 8.32
C ARG A 178 17.51 15.61 8.98
N VAL A 179 18.61 15.73 8.23
CA VAL A 179 19.95 15.36 8.72
C VAL A 179 20.40 16.23 9.89
N GLN A 180 20.14 17.55 9.84
CA GLN A 180 20.48 18.45 10.92
C GLN A 180 19.66 18.18 12.18
N THR A 181 18.34 17.92 12.02
CA THR A 181 17.45 17.57 13.12
C THR A 181 17.86 16.24 13.75
N ALA A 182 18.18 15.22 12.96
CA ALA A 182 18.68 13.94 13.46
C ALA A 182 19.99 14.12 14.24
N ARG A 183 20.91 14.94 13.76
CA ARG A 183 22.15 15.25 14.48
C ARG A 183 21.89 15.98 15.79
N ALA A 184 20.97 16.95 15.79
CA ALA A 184 20.64 17.72 17.00
C ALA A 184 19.99 16.85 18.07
N ILE A 185 19.14 15.90 17.68
CA ILE A 185 18.45 14.97 18.58
C ILE A 185 19.39 13.85 19.02
N TYR A 186 19.95 13.08 18.10
CA TYR A 186 20.65 11.85 18.43
C TYR A 186 22.07 12.04 18.98
N ARG A 187 22.67 13.24 18.85
CA ARG A 187 23.92 13.61 19.54
C ARG A 187 23.71 14.27 20.90
N ASP A 188 22.46 14.53 21.25
CA ASP A 188 22.14 15.03 22.58
C ASP A 188 22.44 13.96 23.64
N SER A 189 23.01 14.34 24.78
CA SER A 189 23.41 13.41 25.85
C SER A 189 22.24 12.67 26.51
N VAL A 190 21.03 13.26 26.46
CA VAL A 190 19.80 12.68 27.00
C VAL A 190 19.09 11.83 25.95
N LEU A 191 19.03 12.31 24.71
CA LEU A 191 18.22 11.71 23.64
C LEU A 191 18.98 10.65 22.83
N GLY A 192 20.30 10.56 22.96
CA GLY A 192 21.14 9.61 22.20
C GLY A 192 20.73 8.14 22.38
N LYS A 193 20.08 7.79 23.47
CA LYS A 193 19.53 6.46 23.73
C LYS A 193 18.50 6.00 22.68
N TYR A 194 17.73 6.93 22.11
CA TYR A 194 16.74 6.63 21.06
C TYR A 194 17.36 6.35 19.69
N ALA A 195 18.65 6.60 19.51
CA ALA A 195 19.37 6.25 18.27
C ALA A 195 19.70 4.76 18.16
N THR A 196 19.75 4.04 19.28
CA THR A 196 20.23 2.65 19.35
C THR A 196 19.10 1.62 19.38
N ASP A 197 17.88 2.03 19.70
CA ASP A 197 16.70 1.15 19.68
C ASP A 197 15.90 1.34 18.39
N PRO A 198 15.93 0.37 17.47
CA PRO A 198 15.17 0.45 16.22
C PRO A 198 13.65 0.35 16.43
N ALA A 199 13.19 -0.14 17.59
CA ALA A 199 11.77 -0.26 17.90
C ALA A 199 11.16 1.07 18.35
N HIS A 200 11.94 1.93 19.02
CA HIS A 200 11.48 3.19 19.61
C HIS A 200 12.31 4.41 19.18
N PRO A 201 12.63 4.59 17.89
CA PRO A 201 13.36 5.76 17.44
C PRO A 201 12.48 7.01 17.52
N ILE A 202 13.08 8.17 17.75
CA ILE A 202 12.41 9.45 17.48
C ILE A 202 12.39 9.65 15.97
N ARG A 203 11.22 9.57 15.36
CA ARG A 203 11.07 9.73 13.91
C ARG A 203 10.92 11.18 13.53
N ILE A 204 11.58 11.56 12.44
CA ILE A 204 11.73 12.95 11.99
C ILE A 204 11.17 13.04 10.56
N VAL A 205 9.96 13.52 10.45
CA VAL A 205 9.33 13.79 9.15
C VAL A 205 9.51 15.28 8.83
N VAL A 206 9.99 15.57 7.61
CA VAL A 206 10.12 16.95 7.13
C VAL A 206 9.44 17.05 5.77
N ASP A 207 8.48 17.97 5.67
CA ASP A 207 7.75 18.29 4.45
C ASP A 207 7.70 19.81 4.28
N ASN A 208 8.30 20.31 3.18
CA ASN A 208 8.38 21.74 2.86
C ASN A 208 8.92 22.60 4.04
N GLY A 209 9.96 22.12 4.73
CA GLY A 209 10.58 22.82 5.86
C GLY A 209 9.82 22.69 7.19
N HIS A 210 8.69 22.01 7.23
CA HIS A 210 7.93 21.72 8.43
C HIS A 210 8.39 20.39 9.05
N VAL A 211 8.88 20.43 10.27
CA VAL A 211 9.39 19.25 11.00
C VAL A 211 8.29 18.70 11.89
N THR A 212 8.01 17.40 11.79
CA THR A 212 7.16 16.70 12.74
C THR A 212 7.95 15.57 13.41
N LEU A 213 7.94 15.55 14.75
CA LEU A 213 8.55 14.48 15.55
C LEU A 213 7.48 13.48 15.97
N TYR A 214 7.72 12.19 15.67
CA TYR A 214 6.86 11.08 16.11
C TYR A 214 7.66 10.03 16.88
N GLY A 215 6.97 9.17 17.59
CA GLY A 215 7.53 8.07 18.36
C GLY A 215 7.16 8.16 19.83
N THR A 216 7.76 7.27 20.63
CA THR A 216 7.53 7.19 22.06
C THR A 216 8.81 7.50 22.80
N VAL A 217 8.70 8.28 23.88
CA VAL A 217 9.81 8.66 24.76
C VAL A 217 9.47 8.32 26.20
N GLU A 218 10.49 8.10 27.03
CA GLU A 218 10.32 7.62 28.40
C GLU A 218 9.68 8.64 29.35
N ASN A 219 9.83 9.94 29.06
CA ASN A 219 9.34 10.98 29.96
C ASN A 219 9.13 12.33 29.25
N THR A 220 8.42 13.22 29.94
CA THR A 220 8.09 14.57 29.45
C THR A 220 9.32 15.44 29.19
N MET A 221 10.41 15.23 29.95
CA MET A 221 11.65 15.99 29.76
C MET A 221 12.28 15.63 28.41
N ASP A 222 12.36 14.35 28.06
CA ASP A 222 12.89 13.89 26.77
C ASP A 222 12.07 14.45 25.61
N LYS A 223 10.73 14.44 25.73
CA LYS A 223 9.83 15.08 24.77
C LYS A 223 10.14 16.57 24.60
N THR A 224 10.31 17.28 25.71
CA THR A 224 10.59 18.72 25.70
C THR A 224 11.95 19.02 25.07
N ILE A 225 13.00 18.27 25.45
CA ILE A 225 14.36 18.43 24.89
C ILE A 225 14.34 18.16 23.38
N ALA A 226 13.67 17.11 22.92
CA ALA A 226 13.56 16.79 21.50
C ALA A 226 12.94 17.96 20.71
N GLY A 227 11.85 18.55 21.21
CA GLY A 227 11.23 19.73 20.62
C GLY A 227 12.17 20.93 20.57
N LEU A 228 12.90 21.21 21.65
CA LEU A 228 13.87 22.32 21.71
C LEU A 228 15.02 22.11 20.71
N ARG A 229 15.55 20.88 20.60
CA ARG A 229 16.63 20.54 19.65
C ARG A 229 16.17 20.71 18.21
N ALA A 230 14.97 20.24 17.88
CA ALA A 230 14.40 20.41 16.54
C ALA A 230 14.13 21.87 16.18
N ASN A 231 13.59 22.67 17.12
CA ASN A 231 13.34 24.10 16.90
C ASN A 231 14.62 24.92 16.71
N ALA A 232 15.75 24.45 17.19
CA ALA A 232 17.04 25.12 17.01
C ALA A 232 17.69 24.85 15.64
N VAL A 233 17.09 24.01 14.79
CA VAL A 233 17.66 23.65 13.47
C VAL A 233 17.44 24.78 12.47
N PRO A 234 18.51 25.31 11.86
CA PRO A 234 18.39 26.34 10.84
C PRO A 234 17.62 25.82 9.61
N GLY A 235 16.70 26.64 9.11
CA GLY A 235 15.87 26.32 7.95
C GLY A 235 14.55 25.62 8.29
N ALA A 236 14.36 25.12 9.48
CA ALA A 236 13.06 24.62 9.92
C ALA A 236 12.07 25.80 10.06
N PHE A 237 10.94 25.74 9.34
CA PHE A 237 9.92 26.79 9.40
C PHE A 237 8.99 26.61 10.60
N SER A 238 8.73 25.37 10.98
CA SER A 238 7.98 25.03 12.19
C SER A 238 8.34 23.64 12.68
N VAL A 239 8.09 23.38 13.97
CA VAL A 239 8.27 22.06 14.58
C VAL A 239 6.99 21.66 15.31
N GLU A 240 6.42 20.53 14.92
CA GLU A 240 5.31 19.90 15.63
C GLU A 240 5.84 18.67 16.39
N ASN A 241 5.68 18.68 17.71
CA ASN A 241 6.18 17.61 18.58
C ASN A 241 5.03 16.66 18.98
N LYS A 242 4.85 15.58 18.19
CA LYS A 242 3.85 14.52 18.40
C LYS A 242 4.41 13.30 19.16
N LEU A 243 5.55 13.46 19.84
CA LEU A 243 6.07 12.39 20.69
C LEU A 243 5.07 12.04 21.81
N VAL A 244 4.89 10.76 22.05
CA VAL A 244 4.07 10.22 23.14
C VAL A 244 5.00 9.87 24.30
N VAL A 245 4.56 10.12 25.52
CA VAL A 245 5.28 9.71 26.74
C VAL A 245 4.68 8.38 27.19
N ASP A 246 5.54 7.39 27.45
CA ASP A 246 5.16 6.06 28.00
C ASP A 246 4.61 6.16 29.42
#